data_f11df24f2449d2c6afe6bb38f258171b
#
_entry.id   f11df24f2449d2c6afe6bb38f258171b
#
_cell.length_a   1.000
_cell.length_b   1.000
_cell.length_c   1.000
_cell.angle_alpha   90.00
_cell.angle_beta   90.00
_cell.angle_gamma   90.00
#
_symmetry.space_group_name_H-M   'P 1'
#
loop_
_entity.id
_entity.type
_entity.pdbx_description
1 polymer ?
#
loop_
_entity_poly.entity_id
_entity_poly.type
_entity_poly.pdbx_seq_one_letter_code
_entity_poly.pdbx_strand_id
1 'polypeptide(L)'
;MKTIKFFLLSMCLFLAVPLIEAQAVEVPTAIITALSNGDAGQLSNYLNSNVELFIENKNDVFSKPQATEIIADFFRKNKITGFQLLHKGNKDAASFVIGTLKTSTGNFRLYVLTRKNEIQQLRIEPSND
;
A
#
# COMPACT_ATOMS: atom_id res chain seq x y z
N MET A 1 22.91 -48.98 25.44
CA MET A 1 23.72 -47.83 25.05
C MET A 1 23.43 -47.37 23.64
N LYS A 2 23.20 -48.25 22.71
CA LYS A 2 22.89 -47.84 21.32
C LYS A 2 21.49 -47.18 21.18
N THR A 3 20.57 -47.44 22.08
CA THR A 3 19.21 -46.90 22.08
C THR A 3 19.15 -45.44 22.49
N ILE A 4 20.11 -44.95 23.30
CA ILE A 4 20.12 -43.60 23.81
C ILE A 4 20.53 -42.60 22.68
N LYS A 5 21.38 -43.04 21.75
CA LYS A 5 21.80 -42.19 20.62
C LYS A 5 20.68 -41.95 19.61
N PHE A 6 19.80 -42.91 19.43
CA PHE A 6 18.61 -42.75 18.56
C PHE A 6 17.58 -41.83 19.15
N PHE A 7 17.45 -41.80 20.48
CA PHE A 7 16.51 -40.94 21.18
C PHE A 7 16.92 -39.46 21.07
N LEU A 8 18.21 -39.18 21.15
CA LEU A 8 18.77 -37.83 21.01
C LEU A 8 18.61 -37.30 19.60
N LEU A 9 18.71 -38.16 18.59
CA LEU A 9 18.55 -37.77 17.19
C LEU A 9 17.10 -37.38 16.89
N SER A 10 16.13 -38.11 17.47
CA SER A 10 14.71 -37.82 17.32
C SER A 10 14.32 -36.49 17.96
N MET A 11 14.95 -36.15 19.05
CA MET A 11 14.69 -34.87 19.76
C MET A 11 15.24 -33.67 19.03
N CYS A 12 16.37 -33.80 18.33
CA CYS A 12 16.91 -32.75 17.50
C CYS A 12 16.04 -32.44 16.28
N LEU A 13 15.37 -33.44 15.72
CA LEU A 13 14.43 -33.23 14.61
C LEU A 13 13.18 -32.46 15.02
N PHE A 14 12.78 -32.57 16.27
CA PHE A 14 11.61 -31.86 16.79
C PHE A 14 11.89 -30.36 17.01
N LEU A 15 13.14 -30.01 17.28
CA LEU A 15 13.58 -28.63 17.48
C LEU A 15 13.83 -27.89 16.16
N ALA A 16 13.79 -28.57 15.03
CA ALA A 16 14.04 -28.00 13.72
C ALA A 16 12.76 -27.57 12.97
N VAL A 17 11.60 -27.53 13.66
CA VAL A 17 10.37 -27.01 13.05
C VAL A 17 10.50 -25.51 12.89
N PRO A 18 10.43 -24.97 11.65
CA PRO A 18 10.53 -23.54 11.45
C PRO A 18 9.35 -22.83 12.10
N LEU A 19 9.66 -21.79 12.86
CA LEU A 19 8.64 -20.88 13.38
C LEU A 19 8.11 -20.05 12.22
N ILE A 20 6.85 -20.27 11.87
CA ILE A 20 6.19 -19.45 10.86
C ILE A 20 5.63 -18.24 11.61
N GLU A 21 6.30 -17.09 11.43
CA GLU A 21 5.79 -15.86 11.96
C GLU A 21 4.74 -15.30 10.99
N ALA A 22 3.56 -14.97 11.54
CA ALA A 22 2.55 -14.28 10.78
C ALA A 22 3.08 -12.87 10.47
N GLN A 23 3.25 -12.55 9.19
CA GLN A 23 3.66 -11.21 8.78
C GLN A 23 2.49 -10.25 8.94
N ALA A 24 2.78 -9.06 9.48
CA ALA A 24 1.79 -8.00 9.57
C ALA A 24 1.34 -7.60 8.15
N VAL A 25 0.03 -7.36 7.99
CA VAL A 25 -0.52 -6.86 6.73
C VAL A 25 -0.13 -5.38 6.62
N GLU A 26 0.50 -5.02 5.52
CA GLU A 26 0.95 -3.64 5.28
C GLU A 26 0.63 -3.22 3.85
N VAL A 27 0.54 -1.91 3.63
CA VAL A 27 0.46 -1.36 2.27
C VAL A 27 1.78 -1.68 1.56
N PRO A 28 1.74 -2.28 0.37
CA PRO A 28 2.97 -2.61 -0.36
C PRO A 28 3.86 -1.39 -0.58
N THR A 29 5.17 -1.58 -0.37
CA THR A 29 6.16 -0.52 -0.56
C THR A 29 6.14 0.04 -1.97
N ALA A 30 5.84 -0.80 -2.97
CA ALA A 30 5.75 -0.38 -4.37
C ALA A 30 4.69 0.69 -4.59
N ILE A 31 3.60 0.68 -3.81
CA ILE A 31 2.57 1.73 -3.86
C ILE A 31 3.15 3.06 -3.40
N ILE A 32 3.88 3.05 -2.28
CA ILE A 32 4.53 4.26 -1.75
C ILE A 32 5.54 4.81 -2.75
N THR A 33 6.32 3.94 -3.38
CA THR A 33 7.30 4.33 -4.40
C THR A 33 6.61 4.97 -5.60
N ALA A 34 5.52 4.37 -6.08
CA ALA A 34 4.76 4.91 -7.21
C ALA A 34 4.17 6.29 -6.89
N LEU A 35 3.66 6.48 -5.68
CA LEU A 35 3.15 7.77 -5.22
C LEU A 35 4.27 8.81 -5.15
N SER A 36 5.42 8.44 -4.59
CA SER A 36 6.57 9.33 -4.45
C SER A 36 7.10 9.81 -5.79
N ASN A 37 7.00 8.96 -6.82
CA ASN A 37 7.49 9.25 -8.16
C ASN A 37 6.40 9.85 -9.07
N GLY A 38 5.15 9.88 -8.62
CA GLY A 38 4.05 10.32 -9.47
C GLY A 38 3.84 9.42 -10.67
N ASP A 39 4.04 8.11 -10.49
CA ASP A 39 3.96 7.13 -11.56
C ASP A 39 2.59 6.44 -11.55
N ALA A 40 1.66 6.97 -12.32
CA ALA A 40 0.30 6.44 -12.40
C ALA A 40 0.27 5.05 -13.04
N GLY A 41 1.16 4.78 -14.00
CA GLY A 41 1.24 3.49 -14.64
C GLY A 41 1.65 2.38 -13.67
N GLN A 42 2.66 2.65 -12.85
CA GLN A 42 3.10 1.71 -11.82
C GLN A 42 2.02 1.54 -10.74
N LEU A 43 1.40 2.65 -10.33
CA LEU A 43 0.34 2.60 -9.32
C LEU A 43 -0.85 1.78 -9.80
N SER A 44 -1.14 1.82 -11.10
CA SER A 44 -2.27 1.10 -11.68
C SER A 44 -2.17 -0.41 -11.49
N ASN A 45 -0.96 -0.94 -11.37
CA ASN A 45 -0.76 -2.38 -11.14
C ASN A 45 -1.34 -2.84 -9.80
N TYR A 46 -1.57 -1.91 -8.89
CA TYR A 46 -2.06 -2.20 -7.54
C TYR A 46 -3.50 -1.77 -7.33
N LEU A 47 -4.16 -1.22 -8.36
CA LEU A 47 -5.57 -0.84 -8.25
C LEU A 47 -6.45 -2.08 -8.31
N ASN A 48 -7.47 -2.12 -7.45
CA ASN A 48 -8.52 -3.11 -7.56
C ASN A 48 -9.31 -2.88 -8.86
N SER A 49 -10.09 -3.86 -9.29
CA SER A 49 -10.92 -3.76 -10.51
C SER A 49 -11.84 -2.54 -10.46
N ASN A 50 -12.32 -2.20 -9.27
CA ASN A 50 -13.09 -0.99 -8.99
C ASN A 50 -12.44 -0.29 -7.80
N VAL A 51 -12.26 1.02 -7.91
CA VAL A 51 -11.56 1.83 -6.92
C VAL A 51 -12.41 3.04 -6.57
N GLU A 52 -12.54 3.30 -5.29
CA GLU A 52 -13.20 4.51 -4.81
C GLU A 52 -12.16 5.65 -4.81
N LEU A 53 -12.41 6.67 -5.62
CA LEU A 53 -11.53 7.84 -5.74
C LEU A 53 -12.18 9.09 -5.19
N PHE A 54 -11.37 9.86 -4.43
CA PHE A 54 -11.71 11.21 -3.99
C PHE A 54 -10.54 12.09 -4.41
N ILE A 55 -10.57 12.60 -5.64
CA ILE A 55 -9.53 13.45 -6.21
C ILE A 55 -10.20 14.63 -6.87
N GLU A 56 -9.89 15.85 -6.43
CA GLU A 56 -10.48 17.08 -6.94
C GLU A 56 -12.02 17.03 -6.85
N ASN A 57 -12.71 17.15 -7.97
CA ASN A 57 -14.18 17.06 -8.03
C ASN A 57 -14.67 15.64 -8.37
N LYS A 58 -13.76 14.67 -8.44
CA LYS A 58 -14.11 13.26 -8.67
C LYS A 58 -14.34 12.58 -7.34
N ASN A 59 -15.54 12.05 -7.15
CA ASN A 59 -15.92 11.38 -5.90
C ASN A 59 -16.91 10.27 -6.26
N ASP A 60 -16.37 9.10 -6.64
CA ASP A 60 -17.17 7.96 -7.05
C ASP A 60 -16.31 6.71 -7.10
N VAL A 61 -16.93 5.58 -7.40
CA VAL A 61 -16.27 4.33 -7.71
C VAL A 61 -16.01 4.28 -9.21
N PHE A 62 -14.74 4.04 -9.57
CA PHE A 62 -14.30 4.00 -10.95
C PHE A 62 -13.69 2.64 -11.27
N SER A 63 -13.81 2.22 -12.52
CA SER A 63 -13.07 1.05 -12.99
C SER A 63 -11.57 1.32 -12.97
N LYS A 64 -10.78 0.28 -12.91
CA LYS A 64 -9.31 0.40 -12.91
C LYS A 64 -8.79 1.28 -14.06
N PRO A 65 -9.20 1.09 -15.32
CA PRO A 65 -8.76 1.98 -16.41
C PRO A 65 -9.15 3.44 -16.20
N GLN A 66 -10.39 3.69 -15.77
CA GLN A 66 -10.85 5.07 -15.50
C GLN A 66 -10.08 5.70 -14.34
N ALA A 67 -9.89 4.94 -13.25
CA ALA A 67 -9.14 5.42 -12.10
C ALA A 67 -7.70 5.77 -12.50
N THR A 68 -7.06 4.94 -13.33
CA THR A 68 -5.71 5.19 -13.80
C THR A 68 -5.63 6.51 -14.56
N GLU A 69 -6.60 6.79 -15.43
CA GLU A 69 -6.64 8.04 -16.20
C GLU A 69 -6.81 9.25 -15.29
N ILE A 70 -7.69 9.16 -14.30
CA ILE A 70 -7.93 10.25 -13.35
C ILE A 70 -6.66 10.54 -12.54
N ILE A 71 -5.99 9.50 -12.06
CA ILE A 71 -4.75 9.62 -11.30
C ILE A 71 -3.64 10.20 -12.18
N ALA A 72 -3.50 9.71 -13.40
CA ALA A 72 -2.50 10.20 -14.35
C ALA A 72 -2.71 11.69 -14.64
N ASP A 73 -3.95 12.10 -14.83
CA ASP A 73 -4.30 13.51 -15.07
C ASP A 73 -3.91 14.38 -13.88
N PHE A 74 -4.20 13.92 -12.67
CA PHE A 74 -3.80 14.63 -11.45
C PHE A 74 -2.28 14.79 -11.37
N PHE A 75 -1.51 13.74 -11.65
CA PHE A 75 -0.04 13.81 -11.61
C PHE A 75 0.52 14.71 -12.70
N ARG A 76 -0.14 14.84 -13.84
CA ARG A 76 0.29 15.77 -14.89
C ARG A 76 0.09 17.23 -14.46
N LYS A 77 -1.03 17.52 -13.83
CA LYS A 77 -1.35 18.90 -13.37
C LYS A 77 -0.55 19.28 -12.12
N ASN A 78 -0.22 18.31 -11.29
CA ASN A 78 0.43 18.52 -10.01
C ASN A 78 1.66 17.62 -9.94
N LYS A 79 2.77 18.10 -10.48
CA LYS A 79 4.01 17.31 -10.54
C LYS A 79 4.44 16.91 -9.13
N ILE A 80 4.57 15.61 -8.90
CA ILE A 80 4.93 15.08 -7.60
C ILE A 80 6.42 15.31 -7.36
N THR A 81 6.74 15.93 -6.21
CA THR A 81 8.12 16.18 -5.78
C THR A 81 8.51 15.29 -4.61
N GLY A 82 7.55 14.66 -3.95
CA GLY A 82 7.84 13.74 -2.87
C GLY A 82 6.59 13.28 -2.14
N PHE A 83 6.78 12.31 -1.28
CA PHE A 83 5.74 11.79 -0.40
C PHE A 83 6.31 11.62 1.01
N GLN A 84 5.60 12.12 2.00
CA GLN A 84 5.97 11.98 3.40
C GLN A 84 4.92 11.14 4.12
N LEU A 85 5.33 9.98 4.61
CA LEU A 85 4.47 9.12 5.40
C LEU A 85 4.23 9.75 6.76
N LEU A 86 2.96 9.93 7.15
CA LEU A 86 2.58 10.48 8.45
C LEU A 86 2.07 9.39 9.38
N HIS A 87 1.27 8.46 8.87
CA HIS A 87 0.63 7.45 9.70
C HIS A 87 0.32 6.22 8.85
N LYS A 88 0.45 5.05 9.45
CA LYS A 88 0.06 3.78 8.84
C LYS A 88 -0.61 2.89 9.86
N GLY A 89 -1.47 2.01 9.40
CA GLY A 89 -2.16 1.08 10.27
C GLY A 89 -2.84 -0.01 9.50
N ASN A 90 -3.49 -0.88 10.25
CA ASN A 90 -4.31 -1.93 9.66
C ASN A 90 -5.52 -2.18 10.55
N LYS A 91 -6.60 -2.65 9.92
CA LYS A 91 -7.84 -2.96 10.57
C LYS A 91 -8.60 -3.98 9.72
N ASP A 92 -9.01 -5.11 10.32
CA ASP A 92 -9.85 -6.11 9.67
C ASP A 92 -9.30 -6.58 8.31
N ALA A 93 -8.03 -6.97 8.27
CA ALA A 93 -7.33 -7.43 7.08
C ALA A 93 -7.13 -6.36 6.01
N ALA A 94 -7.47 -5.10 6.29
CA ALA A 94 -7.16 -3.96 5.44
C ALA A 94 -5.97 -3.20 6.02
N SER A 95 -5.20 -2.56 5.16
CA SER A 95 -4.08 -1.71 5.55
C SER A 95 -4.25 -0.32 4.97
N PHE A 96 -3.80 0.69 5.69
CA PHE A 96 -3.91 2.06 5.21
C PHE A 96 -2.64 2.85 5.47
N VAL A 97 -2.48 3.90 4.67
CA VAL A 97 -1.40 4.87 4.81
C VAL A 97 -2.01 6.26 4.68
N ILE A 98 -1.58 7.16 5.55
CA ILE A 98 -1.88 8.59 5.47
C ILE A 98 -0.56 9.32 5.32
N GLY A 99 -0.49 10.26 4.39
CA GLY A 99 0.72 11.02 4.18
C GLY A 99 0.48 12.35 3.53
N THR A 100 1.55 13.08 3.33
CA THR A 100 1.57 14.34 2.59
C THR A 100 2.20 14.11 1.23
N LEU A 101 1.44 14.40 0.19
CA LEU A 101 1.93 14.37 -1.18
C LEU A 101 2.39 15.77 -1.53
N LYS A 102 3.68 15.92 -1.80
CA LYS A 102 4.28 17.21 -2.13
C LYS A 102 4.28 17.36 -3.64
N THR A 103 3.76 18.48 -4.11
CA THR A 103 3.63 18.74 -5.55
C THR A 103 4.07 20.15 -5.91
N SER A 104 4.20 20.39 -7.21
CA SER A 104 4.52 21.70 -7.76
C SER A 104 3.46 22.77 -7.49
N THR A 105 2.22 22.35 -7.19
CA THR A 105 1.10 23.28 -6.94
C THR A 105 0.74 23.41 -5.47
N GLY A 106 1.41 22.68 -4.59
CA GLY A 106 1.15 22.71 -3.16
C GLY A 106 1.12 21.30 -2.58
N ASN A 107 0.77 21.21 -1.31
CA ASN A 107 0.72 19.94 -0.61
C ASN A 107 -0.71 19.39 -0.57
N PHE A 108 -0.81 18.09 -0.66
CA PHE A 108 -2.07 17.37 -0.57
C PHE A 108 -1.99 16.33 0.55
N ARG A 109 -3.10 16.12 1.21
CA ARG A 109 -3.24 14.98 2.12
C ARG A 109 -3.66 13.76 1.32
N LEU A 110 -2.93 12.69 1.51
CA LEU A 110 -3.20 11.43 0.82
C LEU A 110 -3.62 10.38 1.82
N TYR A 111 -4.68 9.63 1.45
CA TYR A 111 -5.10 8.43 2.16
C TYR A 111 -5.23 7.30 1.14
N VAL A 112 -4.62 6.16 1.43
CA VAL A 112 -4.76 4.97 0.60
C VAL A 112 -5.13 3.79 1.48
N LEU A 113 -6.16 3.06 1.07
CA LEU A 113 -6.62 1.85 1.74
C LEU A 113 -6.41 0.67 0.81
N THR A 114 -5.74 -0.37 1.30
CA THR A 114 -5.51 -1.60 0.54
C THR A 114 -6.14 -2.79 1.24
N ARG A 115 -6.51 -3.77 0.44
CA ARG A 115 -6.95 -5.08 0.89
C ARG A 115 -6.40 -6.10 -0.08
N LYS A 116 -5.74 -7.14 0.42
CA LYS A 116 -5.05 -8.15 -0.40
C LYS A 116 -4.06 -7.50 -1.39
N ASN A 117 -3.34 -6.50 -0.90
CA ASN A 117 -2.33 -5.74 -1.67
C ASN A 117 -2.89 -4.94 -2.85
N GLU A 118 -4.21 -4.75 -2.92
CA GLU A 118 -4.84 -3.94 -3.95
C GLU A 118 -5.50 -2.70 -3.34
N ILE A 119 -5.39 -1.59 -4.05
CA ILE A 119 -5.96 -0.32 -3.61
C ILE A 119 -7.47 -0.36 -3.79
N GLN A 120 -8.19 -0.19 -2.68
CA GLN A 120 -9.65 -0.13 -2.65
C GLN A 120 -10.14 1.30 -2.67
N GLN A 121 -9.38 2.20 -2.05
CA GLN A 121 -9.73 3.61 -1.93
C GLN A 121 -8.49 4.45 -2.00
N LEU A 122 -8.58 5.56 -2.73
CA LEU A 122 -7.53 6.57 -2.80
C LEU A 122 -8.16 7.94 -2.67
N ARG A 123 -7.70 8.70 -1.69
CA ARG A 123 -8.19 10.06 -1.44
C ARG A 123 -7.01 11.03 -1.47
N ILE A 124 -7.12 12.06 -2.29
CA ILE A 124 -6.13 13.13 -2.39
C ILE A 124 -6.88 14.45 -2.25
N GLU A 125 -6.60 15.17 -1.19
CA GLU A 125 -7.28 16.43 -0.85
C GLU A 125 -6.25 17.52 -0.59
N PRO A 126 -6.55 18.78 -0.92
CA PRO A 126 -5.65 19.87 -0.58
C PRO A 126 -5.38 19.90 0.91
N SER A 127 -4.12 20.08 1.28
CA SER A 127 -3.70 20.22 2.66
C SER A 127 -3.65 21.70 3.02
N ASN A 128 -4.18 22.04 4.21
CA ASN A 128 -4.16 23.41 4.69
C ASN A 128 -2.87 23.77 5.45
N ASP A 129 -1.91 22.86 5.43
CA ASP A 129 -0.62 23.04 6.12
C ASP A 129 0.38 23.83 5.29
#